data_cb2efd3e64bc011364bda4fa30b1323c
#
_entry.id   cb2efd3e64bc011364bda4fa30b1323c
#
_cell.length_a   1.000
_cell.length_b   1.000
_cell.length_c   1.000
_cell.angle_alpha   90.00
_cell.angle_beta   90.00
_cell.angle_gamma   90.00
#
_symmetry.space_group_name_H-M   'P 1'
#
loop_
_entity.id
_entity.type
_entity.pdbx_description
1 polymer ?
#
loop_
_entity_poly.entity_id
_entity_poly.type
_entity_poly.pdbx_seq_one_letter_code
_entity_poly.pdbx_strand_id
1 'polypeptide(L)'
;MSAVGTVCGPVVRVVCVNQFNVCVVPGSPALVSELAPRDAAGGELVRTIRRLAGHDARPIHIVGSQDGRWRTEHTGSFRAWGAPQVTVGDGNYLAELVARYVLGDSAARVTESRSTIAPLDPEALTVVVVDGSAGLTQRAPLALVDGAPEIHEQMARFLVGAAQLPEELAEHGVVEPALWHELAALDAANQQLIAHDAADGVGRFIATWQVDHA
;
A
#
# COMPACT_ATOMS: atom_id res chain seq x y z
N MET A 1 49.46 -4.55 42.68
CA MET A 1 48.21 -5.19 42.28
C MET A 1 47.35 -4.11 41.63
N SER A 2 47.39 -4.05 40.29
CA SER A 2 46.66 -3.04 39.51
C SER A 2 45.44 -3.68 38.89
N ALA A 3 44.28 -3.14 39.19
CA ALA A 3 43.00 -3.56 38.58
C ALA A 3 42.87 -2.91 37.18
N VAL A 4 42.75 -3.73 36.16
CA VAL A 4 42.44 -3.31 34.79
C VAL A 4 40.94 -3.15 34.68
N GLY A 5 40.46 -1.92 34.55
CA GLY A 5 39.07 -1.61 34.30
C GLY A 5 38.72 -1.93 32.83
N THR A 6 37.82 -2.86 32.63
CA THR A 6 37.22 -3.16 31.31
C THR A 6 36.26 -2.03 30.95
N VAL A 7 36.61 -1.25 29.94
CA VAL A 7 35.71 -0.22 29.35
C VAL A 7 34.73 -0.96 28.40
N CYS A 8 33.49 -1.06 28.86
CA CYS A 8 32.40 -1.53 28.02
C CYS A 8 32.02 -0.41 27.02
N GLY A 9 32.38 -0.58 25.75
CA GLY A 9 32.00 0.35 24.71
C GLY A 9 30.47 0.26 24.41
N PRO A 10 29.86 1.31 23.85
CA PRO A 10 28.43 1.29 23.53
C PRO A 10 28.12 0.19 22.51
N VAL A 11 27.26 -0.74 22.92
CA VAL A 11 26.66 -1.71 21.99
C VAL A 11 25.79 -0.92 21.02
N VAL A 12 26.31 -0.67 19.84
CA VAL A 12 25.48 -0.17 18.72
C VAL A 12 24.47 -1.27 18.43
N ARG A 13 23.25 -1.08 18.88
CA ARG A 13 22.11 -1.90 18.48
C ARG A 13 21.94 -1.64 16.98
N VAL A 14 22.42 -2.54 16.15
CA VAL A 14 22.05 -2.59 14.74
C VAL A 14 20.53 -2.80 14.75
N VAL A 15 19.78 -1.75 14.48
CA VAL A 15 18.35 -1.86 14.20
C VAL A 15 18.30 -2.66 12.92
N CYS A 16 17.99 -3.95 13.04
CA CYS A 16 17.63 -4.75 11.88
C CYS A 16 16.51 -3.99 11.18
N VAL A 17 16.78 -3.51 9.98
CA VAL A 17 15.73 -3.02 9.09
C VAL A 17 14.73 -4.17 9.04
N ASN A 18 13.51 -3.96 9.52
CA ASN A 18 12.48 -4.98 9.52
C ASN A 18 12.38 -5.53 8.10
N GLN A 19 12.77 -6.78 7.92
CA GLN A 19 12.63 -7.46 6.65
C GLN A 19 11.13 -7.70 6.48
N PHE A 20 10.51 -6.98 5.59
CA PHE A 20 9.15 -7.23 5.12
C PHE A 20 9.22 -7.69 3.66
N ASN A 21 8.29 -8.55 3.25
CA ASN A 21 8.17 -9.01 1.86
C ASN A 21 6.83 -8.64 1.23
N VAL A 22 5.91 -8.12 2.02
CA VAL A 22 4.64 -7.56 1.55
C VAL A 22 4.54 -6.11 2.01
N CYS A 23 4.22 -5.20 1.09
CA CYS A 23 3.95 -3.80 1.35
C CYS A 23 2.56 -3.45 0.82
N VAL A 24 1.64 -3.11 1.72
CA VAL A 24 0.30 -2.63 1.36
C VAL A 24 0.38 -1.14 1.08
N VAL A 25 -0.15 -0.71 -0.05
CA VAL A 25 -0.18 0.69 -0.47
C VAL A 25 -1.56 1.07 -1.01
N PRO A 26 -1.98 2.34 -0.90
CA PRO A 26 -3.26 2.76 -1.44
C PRO A 26 -3.23 2.86 -2.98
N GLY A 27 -4.38 2.56 -3.60
CA GLY A 27 -4.61 2.60 -5.05
C GLY A 27 -5.36 3.84 -5.54
N SER A 28 -5.69 4.77 -4.66
CA SER A 28 -6.45 5.97 -4.99
C SER A 28 -5.72 6.86 -6.00
N PRO A 29 -6.37 7.25 -7.12
CA PRO A 29 -5.79 8.19 -8.08
C PRO A 29 -5.52 9.57 -7.49
N ALA A 30 -6.10 9.93 -6.35
CA ALA A 30 -5.81 11.16 -5.63
C ALA A 30 -4.36 11.25 -5.11
N LEU A 31 -3.63 10.14 -5.08
CA LEU A 31 -2.18 10.15 -4.78
C LEU A 31 -1.34 10.78 -5.88
N VAL A 32 -1.89 10.91 -7.09
CA VAL A 32 -1.24 11.60 -8.22
C VAL A 32 -1.44 13.10 -8.04
N SER A 33 -0.36 13.83 -7.77
CA SER A 33 -0.42 15.26 -7.40
C SER A 33 -1.10 16.14 -8.44
N GLU A 34 -1.04 15.76 -9.71
CA GLU A 34 -1.69 16.46 -10.83
C GLU A 34 -3.22 16.24 -10.83
N LEU A 35 -3.71 15.15 -10.24
CA LEU A 35 -5.15 14.88 -10.09
C LEU A 35 -5.71 15.49 -8.81
N ALA A 36 -4.91 15.56 -7.74
CA ALA A 36 -5.31 16.10 -6.45
C ALA A 36 -4.23 17.05 -5.86
N PRO A 37 -4.01 18.23 -6.45
CA PRO A 37 -2.88 19.11 -6.09
C PRO A 37 -2.97 19.70 -4.67
N ARG A 38 -4.10 19.53 -3.98
CA ARG A 38 -4.31 20.03 -2.61
C ARG A 38 -4.26 18.89 -1.57
N ASP A 39 -4.06 17.66 -1.98
CA ASP A 39 -3.97 16.51 -1.08
C ASP A 39 -2.58 16.43 -0.44
N ALA A 40 -2.38 17.19 0.63
CA ALA A 40 -1.12 17.18 1.38
C ALA A 40 -0.89 15.83 2.07
N ALA A 41 -1.95 15.17 2.56
CA ALA A 41 -1.86 13.86 3.21
C ALA A 41 -1.43 12.78 2.21
N GLY A 42 -2.01 12.76 1.01
CA GLY A 42 -1.56 11.87 -0.07
C GLY A 42 -0.10 12.09 -0.44
N GLY A 43 0.36 13.35 -0.47
CA GLY A 43 1.77 13.66 -0.67
C GLY A 43 2.70 13.06 0.38
N GLU A 44 2.30 13.01 1.67
CA GLU A 44 3.05 12.35 2.74
C GLU A 44 3.06 10.81 2.57
N LEU A 45 1.92 10.23 2.18
CA LEU A 45 1.85 8.80 1.88
C LEU A 45 2.82 8.43 0.74
N VAL A 46 2.82 9.20 -0.34
CA VAL A 46 3.74 8.99 -1.48
C VAL A 46 5.20 9.05 -1.04
N ARG A 47 5.59 10.06 -0.23
CA ARG A 47 6.96 10.13 0.31
C ARG A 47 7.32 8.93 1.17
N THR A 48 6.38 8.46 1.97
CA THR A 48 6.57 7.29 2.83
C THR A 48 6.78 6.01 2.02
N ILE A 49 5.97 5.78 0.99
CA ILE A 49 6.11 4.62 0.08
C ILE A 49 7.46 4.66 -0.64
N ARG A 50 7.85 5.80 -1.19
CA ARG A 50 9.14 5.97 -1.87
C ARG A 50 10.32 5.66 -0.95
N ARG A 51 10.25 6.09 0.31
CA ARG A 51 11.28 5.78 1.31
C ARG A 51 11.34 4.28 1.61
N LEU A 52 10.20 3.61 1.84
CA LEU A 52 10.14 2.17 2.10
C LEU A 52 10.70 1.38 0.92
N ALA A 53 10.23 1.66 -0.29
CA ALA A 53 10.70 1.00 -1.50
C ALA A 53 12.16 1.30 -1.81
N GLY A 54 12.64 2.53 -1.54
CA GLY A 54 14.02 2.95 -1.81
C GLY A 54 15.07 2.26 -0.92
N HIS A 55 14.69 1.69 0.23
CA HIS A 55 15.57 0.91 1.09
C HIS A 55 15.65 -0.58 0.71
N ASP A 56 14.87 -1.01 -0.26
CA ASP A 56 14.85 -2.37 -0.79
C ASP A 56 15.52 -2.39 -2.17
N ALA A 57 16.21 -3.46 -2.51
CA ALA A 57 16.85 -3.62 -3.82
C ALA A 57 16.23 -4.76 -4.65
N ARG A 58 15.29 -5.53 -4.05
CA ARG A 58 14.65 -6.67 -4.72
C ARG A 58 13.81 -6.25 -5.92
N PRO A 59 13.54 -7.16 -6.86
CA PRO A 59 12.45 -7.00 -7.83
C PRO A 59 11.14 -6.67 -7.13
N ILE A 60 10.23 -5.96 -7.81
CA ILE A 60 8.92 -5.61 -7.28
C ILE A 60 7.85 -6.32 -8.09
N HIS A 61 6.94 -7.01 -7.39
CA HIS A 61 5.71 -7.53 -7.94
C HIS A 61 4.55 -6.66 -7.50
N ILE A 62 3.86 -6.03 -8.44
CA ILE A 62 2.65 -5.27 -8.15
C ILE A 62 1.46 -6.22 -8.17
N VAL A 63 0.65 -6.17 -7.12
CA VAL A 63 -0.63 -6.87 -7.03
C VAL A 63 -1.74 -5.84 -6.87
N GLY A 64 -2.64 -5.78 -7.83
CA GLY A 64 -3.73 -4.80 -7.82
C GLY A 64 -4.90 -5.25 -8.68
N SER A 65 -6.05 -4.60 -8.53
CA SER A 65 -7.24 -4.92 -9.33
C SER A 65 -6.94 -4.81 -10.83
N GLN A 66 -7.28 -5.85 -11.57
CA GLN A 66 -7.28 -5.89 -13.03
C GLN A 66 -8.72 -5.95 -13.59
N ASP A 67 -9.69 -5.43 -12.81
CA ASP A 67 -11.06 -5.28 -13.30
C ASP A 67 -11.10 -4.36 -14.53
N GLY A 68 -11.85 -4.76 -15.55
CA GLY A 68 -11.99 -4.03 -16.81
C GLY A 68 -12.50 -2.59 -16.64
N ARG A 69 -13.22 -2.27 -15.56
CA ARG A 69 -13.66 -0.89 -15.20
C ARG A 69 -12.49 0.08 -15.02
N TRP A 70 -11.35 -0.43 -14.60
CA TRP A 70 -10.16 0.34 -14.30
C TRP A 70 -9.08 0.23 -15.38
N ARG A 71 -9.44 -0.39 -16.53
CA ARG A 71 -8.50 -0.55 -17.64
C ARG A 71 -8.50 0.68 -18.55
N THR A 72 -7.32 1.05 -19.04
CA THR A 72 -7.12 2.09 -20.06
C THR A 72 -6.36 1.54 -21.26
N GLU A 73 -6.62 2.12 -22.44
CA GLU A 73 -5.84 1.87 -23.66
C GLU A 73 -4.56 2.74 -23.72
N HIS A 74 -4.37 3.65 -22.74
CA HIS A 74 -3.22 4.55 -22.68
C HIS A 74 -2.15 3.96 -21.73
N THR A 75 -1.34 3.05 -22.25
CA THR A 75 -0.28 2.38 -21.48
C THR A 75 0.63 3.38 -20.77
N GLY A 76 0.85 3.15 -19.47
CA GLY A 76 1.74 3.96 -18.64
C GLY A 76 1.29 5.42 -18.45
N SER A 77 0.02 5.77 -18.68
CA SER A 77 -0.45 7.15 -18.67
C SER A 77 -1.73 7.35 -17.88
N PHE A 78 -1.79 8.48 -17.15
CA PHE A 78 -3.01 8.93 -16.46
C PHE A 78 -3.95 9.76 -17.34
N ARG A 79 -3.80 9.70 -18.66
CA ARG A 79 -4.65 10.42 -19.60
C ARG A 79 -6.14 10.13 -19.41
N ALA A 80 -6.50 8.87 -19.17
CA ALA A 80 -7.89 8.45 -18.95
C ALA A 80 -8.51 9.06 -17.69
N TRP A 81 -7.67 9.48 -16.74
CA TRP A 81 -8.09 10.11 -15.48
C TRP A 81 -7.88 11.62 -15.45
N GLY A 82 -7.52 12.24 -16.58
CA GLY A 82 -7.44 13.70 -16.70
C GLY A 82 -6.05 14.31 -16.51
N ALA A 83 -4.99 13.50 -16.36
CA ALA A 83 -3.61 13.95 -16.26
C ALA A 83 -2.72 13.39 -17.40
N PRO A 84 -2.92 13.81 -18.67
CA PRO A 84 -2.20 13.26 -19.81
C PRO A 84 -0.69 13.50 -19.78
N GLN A 85 -0.23 14.46 -19.02
CA GLN A 85 1.19 14.79 -18.82
C GLN A 85 1.90 13.86 -17.84
N VAL A 86 1.14 13.07 -17.04
CA VAL A 86 1.70 12.13 -16.08
C VAL A 86 1.85 10.77 -16.74
N THR A 87 3.09 10.27 -16.78
CA THR A 87 3.44 8.97 -17.32
C THR A 87 4.30 8.18 -16.34
N VAL A 88 4.13 6.87 -16.31
CA VAL A 88 4.83 5.94 -15.40
C VAL A 88 5.50 4.77 -16.15
N GLY A 89 5.64 4.91 -17.45
CA GLY A 89 6.39 3.99 -18.31
C GLY A 89 5.55 2.82 -18.82
N ASP A 90 4.81 2.12 -17.96
CA ASP A 90 4.06 0.91 -18.32
C ASP A 90 2.78 0.78 -17.49
N GLY A 91 1.94 -0.22 -17.80
CA GLY A 91 0.70 -0.53 -17.10
C GLY A 91 -0.54 0.01 -17.79
N ASN A 92 -1.63 -0.76 -17.68
CA ASN A 92 -2.93 -0.43 -18.27
C ASN A 92 -4.08 -0.44 -17.26
N TYR A 93 -3.84 -0.83 -16.01
CA TYR A 93 -4.84 -0.82 -14.94
C TYR A 93 -4.55 0.28 -13.93
N LEU A 94 -5.58 0.92 -13.41
CA LEU A 94 -5.43 2.06 -12.49
C LEU A 94 -4.56 1.71 -11.29
N ALA A 95 -4.78 0.55 -10.65
CA ALA A 95 -4.00 0.12 -9.49
C ALA A 95 -2.50 0.03 -9.81
N GLU A 96 -2.14 -0.55 -10.96
CA GLU A 96 -0.76 -0.64 -11.42
C GLU A 96 -0.16 0.75 -11.71
N LEU A 97 -0.91 1.61 -12.42
CA LEU A 97 -0.46 2.97 -12.73
C LEU A 97 -0.19 3.77 -11.45
N VAL A 98 -1.10 3.70 -10.46
CA VAL A 98 -0.92 4.36 -9.17
C VAL A 98 0.28 3.78 -8.43
N ALA A 99 0.44 2.44 -8.39
CA ALA A 99 1.60 1.82 -7.76
C ALA A 99 2.91 2.31 -8.37
N ARG A 100 3.04 2.33 -9.71
CA ARG A 100 4.23 2.83 -10.39
C ARG A 100 4.50 4.30 -10.07
N TYR A 101 3.45 5.12 -10.01
CA TYR A 101 3.58 6.52 -9.63
C TYR A 101 4.12 6.72 -8.21
N VAL A 102 3.53 6.02 -7.23
CA VAL A 102 3.92 6.15 -5.82
C VAL A 102 5.29 5.54 -5.52
N LEU A 103 5.71 4.51 -6.27
CA LEU A 103 7.04 3.91 -6.19
C LEU A 103 8.14 4.85 -6.74
N GLY A 104 7.82 5.75 -7.65
CA GLY A 104 8.79 6.67 -8.26
C GLY A 104 9.93 5.91 -8.95
N ASP A 105 11.20 6.25 -8.66
CA ASP A 105 12.37 5.59 -9.27
C ASP A 105 12.42 4.07 -9.00
N SER A 106 11.83 3.61 -7.88
CA SER A 106 11.74 2.19 -7.57
C SER A 106 10.85 1.42 -8.55
N ALA A 107 9.98 2.09 -9.32
CA ALA A 107 9.16 1.47 -10.36
C ALA A 107 9.99 0.80 -11.47
N ALA A 108 11.25 1.21 -11.66
CA ALA A 108 12.17 0.56 -12.61
C ALA A 108 12.48 -0.91 -12.23
N ARG A 109 12.23 -1.32 -10.99
CA ARG A 109 12.40 -2.70 -10.50
C ARG A 109 11.14 -3.56 -10.62
N VAL A 110 10.05 -3.01 -11.14
CA VAL A 110 8.81 -3.77 -11.34
C VAL A 110 9.02 -4.78 -12.46
N THR A 111 8.91 -6.05 -12.12
CA THR A 111 9.08 -7.18 -13.04
C THR A 111 7.78 -7.92 -13.32
N GLU A 112 6.76 -7.75 -12.46
CA GLU A 112 5.47 -8.40 -12.61
C GLU A 112 4.32 -7.48 -12.15
N SER A 113 3.16 -7.62 -12.79
CA SER A 113 1.89 -7.03 -12.35
C SER A 113 0.78 -8.07 -12.52
N ARG A 114 0.03 -8.34 -11.44
CA ARG A 114 -1.00 -9.38 -11.38
C ARG A 114 -2.16 -9.00 -10.48
N SER A 115 -3.26 -9.78 -10.53
CA SER A 115 -4.49 -9.52 -9.78
C SER A 115 -4.64 -10.35 -8.49
N THR A 116 -3.71 -11.28 -8.20
CA THR A 116 -3.75 -12.17 -7.02
C THR A 116 -2.46 -12.10 -6.23
N ILE A 117 -2.54 -12.21 -4.91
CA ILE A 117 -1.36 -12.11 -4.04
C ILE A 117 -0.51 -13.39 -4.12
N ALA A 118 -1.16 -14.55 -4.02
CA ALA A 118 -0.46 -15.82 -4.07
C ALA A 118 -0.19 -16.28 -5.53
N PRO A 119 0.95 -16.98 -5.76
CA PRO A 119 2.02 -17.27 -4.81
C PRO A 119 2.93 -16.06 -4.59
N LEU A 120 3.53 -15.95 -3.41
CA LEU A 120 4.55 -14.95 -3.12
C LEU A 120 5.92 -15.46 -3.60
N ASP A 121 6.71 -14.55 -4.21
CA ASP A 121 8.11 -14.81 -4.53
C ASP A 121 9.00 -14.33 -3.36
N PRO A 122 9.77 -15.23 -2.72
CA PRO A 122 10.65 -14.86 -1.60
C PRO A 122 11.74 -13.85 -1.99
N GLU A 123 12.13 -13.83 -3.25
CA GLU A 123 13.19 -12.93 -3.75
C GLU A 123 12.65 -11.58 -4.23
N ALA A 124 11.33 -11.35 -4.17
CA ALA A 124 10.69 -10.11 -4.58
C ALA A 124 10.01 -9.38 -3.40
N LEU A 125 9.85 -8.07 -3.54
CA LEU A 125 8.95 -7.28 -2.74
C LEU A 125 7.56 -7.27 -3.39
N THR A 126 6.55 -7.84 -2.74
CA THR A 126 5.17 -7.78 -3.21
C THR A 126 4.51 -6.50 -2.72
N VAL A 127 4.08 -5.65 -3.66
CA VAL A 127 3.36 -4.39 -3.38
C VAL A 127 1.88 -4.62 -3.68
N VAL A 128 1.06 -4.69 -2.62
CA VAL A 128 -0.39 -4.93 -2.72
C VAL A 128 -1.12 -3.59 -2.71
N VAL A 129 -1.86 -3.33 -3.77
CA VAL A 129 -2.53 -2.05 -4.03
C VAL A 129 -4.01 -2.17 -3.67
N VAL A 130 -4.41 -1.58 -2.56
CA VAL A 130 -5.77 -1.64 -2.04
C VAL A 130 -6.16 -0.33 -1.37
N ASP A 131 -7.43 0.07 -1.54
CA ASP A 131 -8.03 1.16 -0.79
C ASP A 131 -9.01 0.62 0.26
N GLY A 132 -9.21 1.38 1.33
CA GLY A 132 -10.29 1.16 2.28
C GLY A 132 -11.63 1.64 1.73
N SER A 133 -12.56 1.98 2.64
CA SER A 133 -13.85 2.55 2.24
C SER A 133 -13.67 3.87 1.48
N ALA A 134 -14.44 4.03 0.41
CA ALA A 134 -14.59 5.27 -0.34
C ALA A 134 -15.82 6.09 0.14
N GLY A 135 -16.33 5.79 1.33
CA GLY A 135 -17.53 6.37 1.92
C GLY A 135 -17.33 6.96 3.32
N LEU A 136 -16.15 7.50 3.67
CA LEU A 136 -15.83 7.93 5.03
C LEU A 136 -16.36 9.31 5.40
N THR A 137 -16.79 10.12 4.43
CA THR A 137 -17.29 11.48 4.66
C THR A 137 -18.45 11.80 3.72
N GLN A 138 -19.19 12.88 4.01
CA GLN A 138 -20.27 13.37 3.12
C GLN A 138 -19.75 13.79 1.73
N ARG A 139 -18.45 14.07 1.59
CA ARG A 139 -17.81 14.49 0.34
C ARG A 139 -17.01 13.37 -0.33
N ALA A 140 -17.02 12.18 0.29
CA ALA A 140 -16.38 11.00 -0.27
C ALA A 140 -17.00 10.60 -1.63
N PRO A 141 -16.30 9.85 -2.47
CA PRO A 141 -16.83 9.39 -3.76
C PRO A 141 -18.18 8.65 -3.68
N LEU A 142 -18.42 7.91 -2.60
CA LEU A 142 -19.69 7.21 -2.33
C LEU A 142 -20.59 7.99 -1.36
N ALA A 143 -20.27 9.26 -1.03
CA ALA A 143 -20.81 9.98 0.11
C ALA A 143 -20.55 9.22 1.44
N LEU A 144 -21.14 9.65 2.55
CA LEU A 144 -21.00 8.91 3.80
C LEU A 144 -21.81 7.62 3.74
N VAL A 145 -21.11 6.50 3.86
CA VAL A 145 -21.69 5.16 3.97
C VAL A 145 -21.80 4.80 5.46
N ASP A 146 -22.95 4.25 5.85
CA ASP A 146 -23.16 3.82 7.23
C ASP A 146 -22.15 2.77 7.67
N GLY A 147 -21.60 2.91 8.88
CA GLY A 147 -20.57 2.02 9.41
C GLY A 147 -19.17 2.13 8.78
N ALA A 148 -18.98 2.93 7.72
CA ALA A 148 -17.67 3.05 7.05
C ALA A 148 -16.55 3.57 7.96
N PRO A 149 -16.75 4.56 8.85
CA PRO A 149 -15.71 4.98 9.79
C PRO A 149 -15.27 3.86 10.74
N GLU A 150 -16.23 3.08 11.26
CA GLU A 150 -15.96 1.94 12.16
C GLU A 150 -15.17 0.84 11.45
N ILE A 151 -15.53 0.54 10.20
CA ILE A 151 -14.82 -0.41 9.34
C ILE A 151 -13.39 0.07 9.06
N HIS A 152 -13.20 1.36 8.79
CA HIS A 152 -11.86 1.94 8.58
C HIS A 152 -10.94 1.68 9.79
N GLU A 153 -11.44 1.91 11.01
CA GLU A 153 -10.69 1.65 12.25
C GLU A 153 -10.41 0.14 12.45
N GLN A 154 -11.37 -0.73 12.09
CA GLN A 154 -11.16 -2.17 12.16
C GLN A 154 -10.11 -2.65 11.15
N MET A 155 -10.11 -2.11 9.92
CA MET A 155 -9.10 -2.38 8.91
C MET A 155 -7.71 -1.94 9.37
N ALA A 156 -7.59 -0.77 10.02
CA ALA A 156 -6.33 -0.31 10.61
C ALA A 156 -5.82 -1.28 11.69
N ARG A 157 -6.72 -1.81 12.53
CA ARG A 157 -6.38 -2.83 13.54
C ARG A 157 -6.03 -4.18 12.94
N PHE A 158 -6.69 -4.58 11.85
CA PHE A 158 -6.33 -5.77 11.09
C PHE A 158 -4.89 -5.67 10.56
N LEU A 159 -4.51 -4.54 10.01
CA LEU A 159 -3.17 -4.32 9.42
C LEU A 159 -2.02 -4.41 10.43
N VAL A 160 -2.29 -4.38 11.73
CA VAL A 160 -1.31 -4.63 12.81
C VAL A 160 -1.51 -5.96 13.53
N GLY A 161 -2.38 -6.84 13.00
CA GLY A 161 -2.67 -8.16 13.60
C GLY A 161 -3.49 -8.08 14.90
N ALA A 162 -4.12 -6.94 15.20
CA ALA A 162 -4.89 -6.74 16.44
C ALA A 162 -6.39 -7.03 16.29
N ALA A 163 -6.86 -7.33 15.09
CA ALA A 163 -8.24 -7.72 14.79
C ALA A 163 -8.30 -8.59 13.55
N GLN A 164 -9.42 -9.29 13.35
CA GLN A 164 -9.74 -9.93 12.08
C GLN A 164 -10.26 -8.88 11.09
N LEU A 165 -10.11 -9.19 9.79
CA LEU A 165 -10.69 -8.36 8.74
C LEU A 165 -12.22 -8.42 8.84
N PRO A 166 -12.95 -7.28 8.74
CA PRO A 166 -14.41 -7.28 8.65
C PRO A 166 -14.89 -8.06 7.42
N GLU A 167 -16.03 -8.78 7.55
CA GLU A 167 -16.56 -9.62 6.46
C GLU A 167 -17.26 -8.77 5.38
N GLU A 168 -18.01 -7.74 5.78
CA GLU A 168 -18.94 -6.99 4.92
C GLU A 168 -18.30 -5.72 4.32
N LEU A 169 -17.06 -5.82 3.84
CA LEU A 169 -16.30 -4.67 3.34
C LEU A 169 -17.01 -3.89 2.24
N ALA A 170 -17.65 -4.59 1.29
CA ALA A 170 -18.33 -3.97 0.16
C ALA A 170 -19.55 -3.13 0.60
N GLU A 171 -20.31 -3.58 1.59
CA GLU A 171 -21.47 -2.88 2.14
C GLU A 171 -21.08 -1.55 2.81
N HIS A 172 -19.85 -1.48 3.30
CA HIS A 172 -19.28 -0.30 3.95
C HIS A 172 -18.37 0.51 3.02
N GLY A 173 -18.55 0.38 1.70
CA GLY A 173 -17.92 1.24 0.70
C GLY A 173 -16.50 0.87 0.27
N VAL A 174 -16.01 -0.33 0.59
CA VAL A 174 -14.77 -0.85 -0.01
C VAL A 174 -15.08 -1.36 -1.41
N VAL A 175 -14.59 -0.66 -2.43
CA VAL A 175 -14.98 -0.90 -3.85
C VAL A 175 -14.38 -2.19 -4.39
N GLU A 176 -13.18 -2.56 -3.95
CA GLU A 176 -12.43 -3.74 -4.42
C GLU A 176 -12.00 -4.61 -3.21
N PRO A 177 -12.90 -5.39 -2.59
CA PRO A 177 -12.61 -6.12 -1.36
C PRO A 177 -11.76 -7.40 -1.57
N ALA A 178 -11.66 -7.91 -2.81
CA ALA A 178 -11.05 -9.22 -3.09
C ALA A 178 -9.63 -9.35 -2.52
N LEU A 179 -8.75 -8.38 -2.78
CA LEU A 179 -7.37 -8.41 -2.29
C LEU A 179 -7.27 -8.25 -0.77
N TRP A 180 -8.26 -7.63 -0.12
CA TRP A 180 -8.32 -7.60 1.34
C TRP A 180 -8.58 -8.98 1.93
N HIS A 181 -9.45 -9.78 1.30
CA HIS A 181 -9.69 -11.18 1.70
C HIS A 181 -8.45 -12.05 1.44
N GLU A 182 -7.73 -11.82 0.34
CA GLU A 182 -6.48 -12.51 0.09
C GLU A 182 -5.39 -12.14 1.11
N LEU A 183 -5.28 -10.85 1.50
CA LEU A 183 -4.40 -10.43 2.60
C LEU A 183 -4.75 -11.13 3.91
N ALA A 184 -6.04 -11.27 4.22
CA ALA A 184 -6.50 -11.93 5.44
C ALA A 184 -6.20 -13.43 5.47
N ALA A 185 -5.96 -14.05 4.32
CA ALA A 185 -5.60 -15.48 4.21
C ALA A 185 -4.08 -15.72 4.34
N LEU A 186 -3.25 -14.68 4.39
CA LEU A 186 -1.81 -14.81 4.56
C LEU A 186 -1.45 -15.11 6.02
N ASP A 187 -0.50 -16.03 6.22
CA ASP A 187 0.15 -16.23 7.52
C ASP A 187 1.25 -15.18 7.70
N ALA A 188 0.88 -14.05 8.26
CA ALA A 188 1.73 -12.88 8.36
C ALA A 188 2.25 -12.69 9.78
N ALA A 189 3.57 -12.64 9.92
CA ALA A 189 4.28 -12.19 11.10
C ALA A 189 4.68 -10.71 10.97
N ASN A 190 5.00 -10.05 12.09
CA ASN A 190 5.54 -8.67 12.11
C ASN A 190 4.73 -7.67 11.27
N GLN A 191 3.41 -7.68 11.47
CA GLN A 191 2.50 -6.75 10.82
C GLN A 191 2.65 -5.34 11.42
N GLN A 192 2.88 -4.34 10.57
CA GLN A 192 3.04 -2.95 10.98
C GLN A 192 2.21 -2.02 10.08
N LEU A 193 1.37 -1.20 10.68
CA LEU A 193 0.75 -0.06 10.03
C LEU A 193 1.71 1.13 10.11
N ILE A 194 2.20 1.59 8.98
CA ILE A 194 3.19 2.66 8.88
C ILE A 194 2.53 4.04 8.84
N ALA A 195 1.42 4.14 8.09
CA ALA A 195 0.62 5.34 7.99
C ALA A 195 -0.80 4.99 7.52
N HIS A 196 -1.77 5.82 7.89
CA HIS A 196 -3.10 5.79 7.33
C HIS A 196 -3.68 7.20 7.26
N ASP A 197 -4.66 7.39 6.39
CA ASP A 197 -5.34 8.65 6.17
C ASP A 197 -6.77 8.43 5.65
N ALA A 198 -7.64 9.37 5.91
CA ALA A 198 -9.02 9.37 5.47
C ALA A 198 -9.52 10.78 5.10
N ALA A 199 -8.62 11.77 4.94
CA ALA A 199 -8.96 13.19 4.80
C ALA A 199 -9.87 13.47 3.59
N ASP A 200 -9.67 12.75 2.47
CA ASP A 200 -10.47 12.89 1.25
C ASP A 200 -11.68 11.94 1.21
N GLY A 201 -12.02 11.32 2.34
CA GLY A 201 -13.15 10.39 2.45
C GLY A 201 -12.88 9.00 1.90
N VAL A 202 -11.65 8.71 1.49
CA VAL A 202 -11.19 7.37 1.08
C VAL A 202 -10.17 6.87 2.10
N GLY A 203 -10.39 5.67 2.63
CA GLY A 203 -9.44 5.04 3.54
C GLY A 203 -8.17 4.64 2.80
N ARG A 204 -7.03 5.18 3.20
CA ARG A 204 -5.72 4.93 2.59
C ARG A 204 -4.77 4.40 3.65
N PHE A 205 -4.11 3.29 3.39
CA PHE A 205 -3.23 2.62 4.35
C PHE A 205 -1.87 2.31 3.73
N ILE A 206 -0.81 2.45 4.54
CA ILE A 206 0.51 1.89 4.23
C ILE A 206 0.84 0.92 5.36
N ALA A 207 1.05 -0.34 5.02
CA ALA A 207 1.46 -1.35 5.98
C ALA A 207 2.58 -2.23 5.41
N THR A 208 3.36 -2.83 6.30
CA THR A 208 4.43 -3.77 5.92
C THR A 208 4.28 -5.04 6.72
N TRP A 209 4.38 -6.18 6.05
CA TRP A 209 4.23 -7.51 6.63
C TRP A 209 5.41 -8.40 6.26
N GLN A 210 5.80 -9.24 7.20
CA GLN A 210 6.62 -10.41 6.92
C GLN A 210 5.68 -11.60 6.82
N VAL A 211 5.62 -12.21 5.64
CA VAL A 211 4.83 -13.42 5.37
C VAL A 211 5.79 -14.58 5.21
N ASP A 212 5.58 -15.65 5.97
CA ASP A 212 6.36 -16.85 5.83
C ASP A 212 5.93 -17.61 4.57
N HIS A 213 6.90 -18.15 3.86
CA HIS A 213 6.64 -18.97 2.67
C HIS A 213 6.36 -20.39 3.13
N ALA A 214 5.16 -20.87 2.82
CA ALA A 214 4.78 -22.29 3.02
C ALA A 214 5.31 -23.14 1.87
#